data_76350a210a482826aeb1fa04b4330378
#
_entry.id   76350a210a482826aeb1fa04b4330378
#
_cell.length_a   1.000
_cell.length_b   1.000
_cell.length_c   1.000
_cell.angle_alpha   90.00
_cell.angle_beta   90.00
_cell.angle_gamma   90.00
#
_symmetry.space_group_name_H-M   'P 1'
#
loop_
_entity.id
_entity.type
_entity.pdbx_description
1 polymer ?
#
loop_
_entity_poly.entity_id
_entity_poly.type
_entity_poly.pdbx_seq_one_letter_code
_entity_poly.pdbx_strand_id
1 'polypeptide(L)'
;MAQVDRLGQVTNVYDLGQYKLHHDYVFDDNGDLLILASDSKGDSVEDMVIKLNISTGDVEKVLDLGELFPDYKASCVENTDGELDWMHINTIQWLGDEEVILSSRETSTILKITDLYEEPKVDYMIGVEDFWKDTAYAELLLEKNGEFVSQGGQHAVTYVEDAGLPDGQYYLYMFNNNIGVSQSRPEYDWAEAIENVQSKPYEGTTSMYYKYLVDENAGTYELVDSFDVPYSGYVSSVQDMEHNTVVDSGFAGIFGEYDEEHQLIRQFTMEKEKFIYRVFKYDFEGAVGKYQFLAPKS
;
A
#
# COMPACT_ATOMS: atom_id res chain seq x y z
N MET A 1 -12.00 12.28 11.92
CA MET A 1 -10.54 12.40 11.81
C MET A 1 -10.07 13.58 12.66
N ALA A 2 -8.84 13.57 13.21
CA ALA A 2 -8.32 14.69 13.99
C ALA A 2 -6.95 15.14 13.45
N GLN A 3 -6.80 16.44 13.28
CA GLN A 3 -5.52 17.05 13.01
C GLN A 3 -4.83 17.39 14.34
N VAL A 4 -3.57 17.01 14.45
CA VAL A 4 -2.77 17.30 15.65
C VAL A 4 -1.50 18.05 15.25
N ASP A 5 -1.06 18.95 16.10
CA ASP A 5 0.21 19.63 15.91
C ASP A 5 1.40 18.71 16.35
N ARG A 6 2.61 19.21 16.13
CA ARG A 6 3.85 18.52 16.52
C ARG A 6 4.02 18.29 18.04
N LEU A 7 3.18 18.90 18.87
CA LEU A 7 3.15 18.71 20.32
C LEU A 7 2.02 17.76 20.74
N GLY A 8 1.27 17.19 19.78
CA GLY A 8 0.16 16.30 20.03
C GLY A 8 -1.14 17.03 20.42
N GLN A 9 -1.22 18.36 20.25
CA GLN A 9 -2.44 19.09 20.51
C GLN A 9 -3.39 18.98 19.31
N VAL A 10 -4.64 18.66 19.57
CA VAL A 10 -5.69 18.63 18.53
C VAL A 10 -5.95 20.05 18.07
N THR A 11 -5.70 20.31 16.80
CA THR A 11 -5.89 21.63 16.17
C THR A 11 -7.20 21.70 15.39
N ASN A 12 -7.67 20.56 14.86
CA ASN A 12 -8.95 20.46 14.16
C ASN A 12 -9.53 19.05 14.29
N VAL A 13 -10.86 18.94 14.10
CA VAL A 13 -11.58 17.67 14.06
C VAL A 13 -12.53 17.73 12.85
N TYR A 14 -12.44 16.71 12.01
CA TYR A 14 -13.26 16.57 10.81
C TYR A 14 -14.27 15.45 11.00
N ASP A 15 -15.52 15.73 10.65
CA ASP A 15 -16.57 14.71 10.55
C ASP A 15 -16.54 14.13 9.13
N LEU A 16 -16.32 12.83 9.01
CA LEU A 16 -16.30 12.14 7.72
C LEU A 16 -17.68 11.57 7.32
N GLY A 17 -18.75 11.92 8.06
CA GLY A 17 -20.10 11.49 7.78
C GLY A 17 -20.25 9.98 7.86
N GLN A 18 -20.63 9.35 6.74
CA GLN A 18 -20.85 7.92 6.65
C GLN A 18 -19.57 7.12 6.39
N TYR A 19 -18.46 7.79 6.07
CA TYR A 19 -17.22 7.11 5.72
C TYR A 19 -16.39 6.75 6.94
N LYS A 20 -15.87 5.54 6.93
CA LYS A 20 -14.90 5.03 7.91
C LYS A 20 -13.54 4.96 7.25
N LEU A 21 -12.59 5.73 7.76
CA LEU A 21 -11.21 5.71 7.27
C LEU A 21 -10.51 4.42 7.70
N HIS A 22 -9.61 3.96 6.85
CA HIS A 22 -8.73 2.83 7.13
C HIS A 22 -7.35 3.05 6.49
N HIS A 23 -6.39 2.25 6.89
CA HIS A 23 -5.04 2.05 6.33
C HIS A 23 -4.24 3.32 6.04
N ASP A 24 -4.62 4.14 5.02
CA ASP A 24 -3.71 5.14 4.48
C ASP A 24 -4.41 6.42 4.01
N TYR A 25 -3.62 7.48 3.85
CA TYR A 25 -4.01 8.75 3.25
C TYR A 25 -2.81 9.46 2.62
N VAL A 26 -3.07 10.35 1.67
CA VAL A 26 -2.05 11.17 1.02
C VAL A 26 -2.62 12.59 0.78
N PHE A 27 -1.75 13.59 0.66
CA PHE A 27 -2.17 14.92 0.20
C PHE A 27 -2.12 14.99 -1.32
N ASP A 28 -3.11 15.65 -1.91
CA ASP A 28 -3.07 16.08 -3.31
C ASP A 28 -2.30 17.41 -3.48
N ASP A 29 -2.15 17.87 -4.72
CA ASP A 29 -1.45 19.12 -5.05
C ASP A 29 -2.14 20.37 -4.49
N ASN A 30 -3.42 20.31 -4.15
CA ASN A 30 -4.17 21.40 -3.54
C ASN A 30 -4.03 21.42 -2.01
N GLY A 31 -3.41 20.40 -1.44
CA GLY A 31 -3.27 20.19 -0.01
C GLY A 31 -4.51 19.60 0.65
N ASP A 32 -5.44 19.05 -0.12
CA ASP A 32 -6.56 18.27 0.37
C ASP A 32 -6.12 16.82 0.64
N LEU A 33 -6.83 16.12 1.52
CA LEU A 33 -6.51 14.75 1.89
C LEU A 33 -7.33 13.75 1.07
N LEU A 34 -6.64 12.87 0.37
CA LEU A 34 -7.19 11.64 -0.17
C LEU A 34 -7.06 10.53 0.88
N ILE A 35 -8.15 9.89 1.23
CA ILE A 35 -8.21 8.94 2.35
C ILE A 35 -8.85 7.64 1.87
N LEU A 36 -8.21 6.51 2.17
CA LEU A 36 -8.82 5.20 1.97
C LEU A 36 -10.00 5.03 2.94
N ALA A 37 -11.15 4.64 2.42
CA ALA A 37 -12.39 4.60 3.18
C ALA A 37 -13.31 3.44 2.80
N SER A 38 -14.20 3.12 3.74
CA SER A 38 -15.39 2.30 3.53
C SER A 38 -16.64 3.15 3.70
N ASP A 39 -17.68 2.94 2.89
CA ASP A 39 -19.01 3.52 3.15
C ASP A 39 -19.77 2.62 4.12
N SER A 40 -20.13 3.15 5.29
CA SER A 40 -20.91 2.39 6.30
C SER A 40 -22.34 2.04 5.87
N LYS A 41 -22.81 2.58 4.75
CA LYS A 41 -24.09 2.26 4.12
C LYS A 41 -23.95 1.42 2.85
N GLY A 42 -22.71 1.16 2.43
CA GLY A 42 -22.41 0.31 1.29
C GLY A 42 -22.56 -1.17 1.61
N ASP A 43 -22.36 -1.98 0.59
CA ASP A 43 -22.39 -3.46 0.64
C ASP A 43 -21.00 -4.09 0.69
N SER A 44 -19.95 -3.26 0.67
CA SER A 44 -18.55 -3.68 0.68
C SER A 44 -17.71 -2.78 1.58
N VAL A 45 -16.49 -3.21 1.87
CA VAL A 45 -15.54 -2.49 2.70
C VAL A 45 -14.19 -2.33 2.00
N GLU A 46 -13.44 -1.29 2.39
CA GLU A 46 -12.04 -1.06 2.03
C GLU A 46 -11.76 -0.98 0.51
N ASP A 47 -12.68 -0.33 -0.22
CA ASP A 47 -12.67 -0.24 -1.68
C ASP A 47 -12.95 1.16 -2.26
N MET A 48 -12.83 2.21 -1.42
CA MET A 48 -13.13 3.59 -1.82
C MET A 48 -12.01 4.56 -1.47
N VAL A 49 -11.97 5.70 -2.20
CA VAL A 49 -11.19 6.88 -1.83
C VAL A 49 -12.14 8.06 -1.67
N ILE A 50 -11.99 8.76 -0.55
CA ILE A 50 -12.68 10.04 -0.30
C ILE A 50 -11.66 11.17 -0.29
N LYS A 51 -12.10 12.36 -0.68
CA LYS A 51 -11.34 13.61 -0.55
C LYS A 51 -11.91 14.43 0.60
N LEU A 52 -11.06 14.86 1.52
CA LEU A 52 -11.36 15.80 2.59
C LEU A 52 -10.70 17.14 2.27
N ASN A 53 -11.52 18.16 2.03
CA ASN A 53 -11.01 19.52 1.98
C ASN A 53 -10.70 20.00 3.40
N ILE A 54 -9.40 20.16 3.71
CA ILE A 54 -8.96 20.50 5.07
C ILE A 54 -9.30 21.93 5.50
N SER A 55 -9.62 22.81 4.54
CA SER A 55 -9.96 24.21 4.82
C SER A 55 -11.45 24.38 5.15
N THR A 56 -12.33 23.64 4.47
CA THR A 56 -13.79 23.73 4.65
C THR A 56 -14.36 22.61 5.51
N GLY A 57 -13.69 21.44 5.53
CA GLY A 57 -14.18 20.22 6.16
C GLY A 57 -15.13 19.41 5.27
N ASP A 58 -15.31 19.82 4.01
CA ASP A 58 -16.15 19.11 3.05
C ASP A 58 -15.52 17.76 2.69
N VAL A 59 -16.37 16.74 2.56
CA VAL A 59 -15.97 15.37 2.22
C VAL A 59 -16.74 14.91 0.99
N GLU A 60 -16.03 14.39 0.00
CA GLU A 60 -16.61 13.82 -1.21
C GLU A 60 -15.99 12.44 -1.54
N LYS A 61 -16.79 11.53 -2.12
CA LYS A 61 -16.27 10.28 -2.69
C LYS A 61 -15.69 10.62 -4.06
N VAL A 62 -14.40 10.29 -4.27
CA VAL A 62 -13.70 10.52 -5.55
C VAL A 62 -13.43 9.23 -6.30
N LEU A 63 -13.47 8.08 -5.61
CA LEU A 63 -13.28 6.78 -6.24
C LEU A 63 -14.13 5.72 -5.52
N ASP A 64 -14.77 4.86 -6.32
CA ASP A 64 -15.42 3.63 -5.89
C ASP A 64 -14.93 2.52 -6.83
N LEU A 65 -14.11 1.60 -6.33
CA LEU A 65 -13.59 0.51 -7.15
C LEU A 65 -14.68 -0.43 -7.64
N GLY A 66 -15.82 -0.50 -6.96
CA GLY A 66 -16.98 -1.25 -7.42
C GLY A 66 -17.59 -0.72 -8.73
N GLU A 67 -17.40 0.57 -9.04
CA GLU A 67 -17.79 1.16 -10.32
C GLU A 67 -16.80 0.80 -11.44
N LEU A 68 -15.51 0.61 -11.12
CA LEU A 68 -14.47 0.24 -12.08
C LEU A 68 -14.37 -1.26 -12.32
N PHE A 69 -14.70 -2.10 -11.32
CA PHE A 69 -14.58 -3.55 -11.37
C PHE A 69 -15.92 -4.27 -11.07
N PRO A 70 -17.06 -3.87 -11.69
CA PRO A 70 -18.38 -4.38 -11.31
C PRO A 70 -18.53 -5.90 -11.46
N ASP A 71 -18.00 -6.47 -12.53
CA ASP A 71 -18.10 -7.91 -12.79
C ASP A 71 -17.24 -8.72 -11.82
N TYR A 72 -16.04 -8.20 -11.47
CA TYR A 72 -15.17 -8.83 -10.49
C TYR A 72 -15.81 -8.77 -9.09
N LYS A 73 -16.28 -7.59 -8.65
CA LYS A 73 -16.99 -7.44 -7.38
C LYS A 73 -18.18 -8.39 -7.25
N ALA A 74 -18.97 -8.54 -8.33
CA ALA A 74 -20.12 -9.44 -8.36
C ALA A 74 -19.76 -10.92 -8.27
N SER A 75 -18.52 -11.29 -8.56
CA SER A 75 -18.01 -12.67 -8.46
C SER A 75 -17.44 -13.01 -7.07
N CYS A 76 -17.21 -12.00 -6.23
CA CYS A 76 -16.63 -12.17 -4.90
C CYS A 76 -17.68 -12.61 -3.87
N VAL A 77 -17.21 -13.22 -2.79
CA VAL A 77 -18.04 -13.64 -1.66
C VAL A 77 -17.67 -12.88 -0.38
N GLU A 78 -18.62 -12.79 0.55
CA GLU A 78 -18.37 -12.23 1.87
C GLU A 78 -17.36 -13.10 2.65
N ASN A 79 -16.55 -12.44 3.47
CA ASN A 79 -15.65 -13.08 4.41
C ASN A 79 -16.41 -13.73 5.58
N THR A 80 -15.69 -14.34 6.54
CA THR A 80 -16.29 -15.02 7.69
C THR A 80 -17.03 -14.10 8.64
N ASP A 81 -16.78 -12.80 8.58
CA ASP A 81 -17.43 -11.78 9.39
C ASP A 81 -18.67 -11.19 8.71
N GLY A 82 -18.99 -11.65 7.50
CA GLY A 82 -20.13 -11.21 6.70
C GLY A 82 -19.89 -9.84 6.02
N GLU A 83 -18.63 -9.52 5.73
CA GLU A 83 -18.22 -8.31 5.02
C GLU A 83 -17.69 -8.68 3.63
N LEU A 84 -18.05 -7.93 2.61
CA LEU A 84 -17.47 -8.04 1.27
C LEU A 84 -16.19 -7.20 1.21
N ASP A 85 -15.09 -7.81 1.67
CA ASP A 85 -13.74 -7.26 1.65
C ASP A 85 -12.98 -7.80 0.43
N TRP A 86 -13.28 -7.27 -0.75
CA TRP A 86 -12.93 -7.86 -2.03
C TRP A 86 -11.68 -7.26 -2.70
N MET A 87 -11.32 -6.02 -2.35
CA MET A 87 -10.09 -5.35 -2.80
C MET A 87 -9.11 -5.15 -1.66
N HIS A 88 -9.60 -4.72 -0.52
CA HIS A 88 -8.77 -4.40 0.66
C HIS A 88 -7.62 -3.48 0.31
N ILE A 89 -7.94 -2.28 -0.17
CA ILE A 89 -6.91 -1.30 -0.52
C ILE A 89 -6.20 -0.81 0.76
N ASN A 90 -4.87 -0.90 0.78
CA ASN A 90 -4.07 -0.65 1.97
C ASN A 90 -3.01 0.43 1.82
N THR A 91 -2.82 0.96 0.63
CA THR A 91 -1.87 2.06 0.36
C THR A 91 -2.42 2.95 -0.74
N ILE A 92 -2.18 4.25 -0.62
CA ILE A 92 -2.44 5.26 -1.64
C ILE A 92 -1.23 6.15 -1.81
N GLN A 93 -0.81 6.39 -3.07
CA GLN A 93 0.25 7.34 -3.42
C GLN A 93 -0.29 8.32 -4.45
N TRP A 94 0.00 9.59 -4.28
CA TRP A 94 -0.30 10.66 -5.24
C TRP A 94 0.86 10.85 -6.20
N LEU A 95 0.58 10.89 -7.51
CA LEU A 95 1.60 11.04 -8.56
C LEU A 95 1.60 12.45 -9.17
N GLY A 96 0.62 13.28 -8.84
CA GLY A 96 0.31 14.52 -9.55
C GLY A 96 -0.77 14.30 -10.61
N ASP A 97 -1.23 15.38 -11.22
CA ASP A 97 -2.15 15.36 -12.39
C ASP A 97 -3.39 14.46 -12.23
N GLU A 98 -3.94 14.38 -11.00
CA GLU A 98 -5.11 13.55 -10.66
C GLU A 98 -4.87 12.04 -10.81
N GLU A 99 -3.63 11.60 -10.62
CA GLU A 99 -3.24 10.20 -10.69
C GLU A 99 -2.86 9.64 -9.32
N VAL A 100 -3.26 8.39 -9.06
CA VAL A 100 -2.89 7.68 -7.83
C VAL A 100 -2.47 6.24 -8.11
N ILE A 101 -1.55 5.75 -7.28
CA ILE A 101 -1.27 4.31 -7.14
C ILE A 101 -2.02 3.80 -5.91
N LEU A 102 -2.72 2.69 -6.07
CA LEU A 102 -3.37 1.95 -4.99
C LEU A 102 -2.78 0.54 -4.89
N SER A 103 -2.73 -0.01 -3.68
CA SER A 103 -2.35 -1.39 -3.43
C SER A 103 -3.52 -2.18 -2.90
N SER A 104 -3.91 -3.26 -3.59
CA SER A 104 -4.95 -4.19 -3.18
C SER A 104 -4.33 -5.46 -2.61
N ARG A 105 -4.63 -5.77 -1.34
CA ARG A 105 -4.15 -6.99 -0.67
C ARG A 105 -4.87 -8.24 -1.18
N GLU A 106 -6.19 -8.19 -1.28
CA GLU A 106 -7.02 -9.36 -1.62
C GLU A 106 -6.72 -9.90 -3.02
N THR A 107 -6.31 -9.03 -3.93
CA THR A 107 -5.97 -9.39 -5.31
C THR A 107 -4.47 -9.45 -5.58
N SER A 108 -3.63 -9.14 -4.57
CA SER A 108 -2.17 -9.01 -4.74
C SER A 108 -1.78 -8.10 -5.91
N THR A 109 -2.56 -7.03 -6.13
CA THR A 109 -2.47 -6.17 -7.31
C THR A 109 -2.18 -4.72 -6.92
N ILE A 110 -1.33 -4.06 -7.69
CA ILE A 110 -1.12 -2.62 -7.65
C ILE A 110 -1.90 -2.03 -8.82
N LEU A 111 -2.59 -0.92 -8.59
CA LEU A 111 -3.47 -0.26 -9.56
C LEU A 111 -2.98 1.17 -9.78
N LYS A 112 -2.87 1.62 -11.01
CA LYS A 112 -2.79 3.05 -11.33
C LYS A 112 -4.17 3.53 -11.76
N ILE A 113 -4.64 4.59 -11.14
CA ILE A 113 -5.91 5.27 -11.46
C ILE A 113 -5.59 6.66 -11.97
N THR A 114 -6.20 7.06 -13.07
CA THR A 114 -6.12 8.38 -13.67
C THR A 114 -7.49 9.07 -13.68
N ASP A 115 -7.53 10.37 -13.99
CA ASP A 115 -8.74 11.19 -14.04
C ASP A 115 -9.56 11.12 -12.74
N LEU A 116 -8.90 11.08 -11.58
CA LEU A 116 -9.48 10.75 -10.28
C LEU A 116 -10.70 11.61 -9.90
N TYR A 117 -10.74 12.89 -10.30
CA TYR A 117 -11.78 13.83 -9.87
C TYR A 117 -12.95 13.98 -10.86
N GLU A 118 -12.80 13.54 -12.12
CA GLU A 118 -13.85 13.66 -13.12
C GLU A 118 -14.43 12.30 -13.51
N GLU A 119 -13.61 11.43 -14.12
CA GLU A 119 -14.02 10.11 -14.61
C GLU A 119 -12.92 9.08 -14.32
N PRO A 120 -12.79 8.59 -13.08
CA PRO A 120 -11.72 7.68 -12.70
C PRO A 120 -11.61 6.46 -13.62
N LYS A 121 -10.39 6.12 -14.01
CA LYS A 121 -10.08 4.99 -14.89
C LYS A 121 -8.88 4.22 -14.37
N VAL A 122 -8.93 2.90 -14.56
CA VAL A 122 -7.73 2.08 -14.37
C VAL A 122 -6.84 2.26 -15.60
N ASP A 123 -5.67 2.84 -15.41
CA ASP A 123 -4.67 3.00 -16.46
C ASP A 123 -3.94 1.67 -16.70
N TYR A 124 -3.40 1.10 -15.63
CA TYR A 124 -2.78 -0.21 -15.67
C TYR A 124 -2.85 -0.93 -14.30
N MET A 125 -2.48 -2.21 -14.33
CA MET A 125 -2.34 -3.06 -13.13
C MET A 125 -0.99 -3.78 -13.14
N ILE A 126 -0.41 -3.99 -11.93
CA ILE A 126 0.70 -4.92 -11.70
C ILE A 126 0.19 -6.01 -10.77
N GLY A 127 0.05 -7.23 -11.27
CA GLY A 127 -0.55 -8.33 -10.53
C GLY A 127 -0.20 -9.68 -11.13
N VAL A 128 -0.82 -10.72 -10.60
CA VAL A 128 -0.63 -12.08 -11.08
C VAL A 128 -1.53 -12.32 -12.30
N GLU A 129 -0.92 -12.60 -13.46
CA GLU A 129 -1.65 -12.82 -14.71
C GLU A 129 -2.72 -13.92 -14.56
N ASP A 130 -2.36 -15.03 -13.93
CA ASP A 130 -3.28 -16.16 -13.71
C ASP A 130 -4.54 -15.78 -12.93
N PHE A 131 -4.42 -14.83 -12.00
CA PHE A 131 -5.56 -14.35 -11.21
C PHE A 131 -6.57 -13.57 -12.06
N TRP A 132 -6.10 -12.80 -13.03
CA TRP A 132 -6.92 -11.90 -13.84
C TRP A 132 -7.27 -12.46 -15.23
N LYS A 133 -6.62 -13.54 -15.70
CA LYS A 133 -6.69 -14.06 -17.09
C LYS A 133 -8.10 -14.30 -17.64
N ASP A 134 -9.04 -14.67 -16.78
CA ASP A 134 -10.42 -14.97 -17.17
C ASP A 134 -11.39 -13.80 -16.92
N THR A 135 -10.85 -12.59 -16.73
CA THR A 135 -11.62 -11.36 -16.51
C THR A 135 -11.45 -10.38 -17.67
N ALA A 136 -12.36 -9.41 -17.76
CA ALA A 136 -12.24 -8.30 -18.70
C ALA A 136 -11.05 -7.36 -18.39
N TYR A 137 -10.43 -7.51 -17.23
CA TYR A 137 -9.36 -6.64 -16.72
C TYR A 137 -7.95 -7.16 -17.04
N ALA A 138 -7.82 -8.35 -17.61
CA ALA A 138 -6.52 -8.95 -17.95
C ALA A 138 -5.67 -8.07 -18.90
N GLU A 139 -6.33 -7.34 -19.80
CA GLU A 139 -5.66 -6.45 -20.75
C GLU A 139 -5.03 -5.18 -20.10
N LEU A 140 -5.38 -4.89 -18.84
CA LEU A 140 -4.82 -3.79 -18.07
C LEU A 140 -3.51 -4.16 -17.36
N LEU A 141 -3.12 -5.44 -17.36
CA LEU A 141 -1.88 -5.87 -16.74
C LEU A 141 -0.66 -5.41 -17.54
N LEU A 142 0.29 -4.78 -16.85
CA LEU A 142 1.63 -4.58 -17.41
C LEU A 142 2.32 -5.93 -17.62
N GLU A 143 3.12 -6.02 -18.68
CA GLU A 143 3.93 -7.20 -18.96
C GLU A 143 5.10 -7.29 -17.95
N LYS A 144 5.24 -8.44 -17.35
CA LYS A 144 6.33 -8.76 -16.43
C LYS A 144 7.62 -9.00 -17.21
N ASN A 145 8.60 -8.12 -17.06
CA ASN A 145 9.90 -8.22 -17.71
C ASN A 145 10.90 -8.93 -16.80
N GLY A 146 11.32 -10.14 -17.19
CA GLY A 146 12.26 -10.97 -16.44
C GLY A 146 11.62 -12.07 -15.59
N GLU A 147 12.49 -12.91 -15.02
CA GLU A 147 12.11 -14.07 -14.22
C GLU A 147 12.22 -13.73 -12.73
N PHE A 148 11.10 -13.49 -12.07
CA PHE A 148 11.02 -13.29 -10.63
C PHE A 148 9.64 -13.70 -10.08
N VAL A 149 9.56 -13.92 -8.77
CA VAL A 149 8.32 -14.28 -8.10
C VAL A 149 7.48 -13.02 -7.89
N SER A 150 6.20 -13.07 -8.25
CA SER A 150 5.28 -11.94 -8.05
C SER A 150 5.04 -11.66 -6.57
N GLN A 151 4.62 -10.44 -6.23
CA GLN A 151 4.21 -10.08 -4.88
C GLN A 151 2.96 -10.86 -4.45
N GLY A 152 2.82 -11.08 -3.14
CA GLY A 152 1.64 -11.66 -2.52
C GLY A 152 1.21 -10.88 -1.28
N GLY A 153 -0.01 -10.31 -1.32
CA GLY A 153 -0.63 -9.60 -0.19
C GLY A 153 0.13 -8.36 0.28
N GLN A 154 0.82 -7.67 -0.62
CA GLN A 154 1.74 -6.55 -0.35
C GLN A 154 1.11 -5.39 0.41
N HIS A 155 1.99 -4.65 1.14
CA HIS A 155 1.67 -3.41 1.86
C HIS A 155 2.72 -2.33 1.58
N ALA A 156 2.37 -1.09 1.92
CA ALA A 156 3.28 0.06 1.88
C ALA A 156 3.94 0.27 0.50
N VAL A 157 3.16 0.10 -0.58
CA VAL A 157 3.61 0.45 -1.93
C VAL A 157 3.92 1.93 -1.97
N THR A 158 5.13 2.29 -2.36
CA THR A 158 5.59 3.67 -2.39
C THR A 158 6.12 4.01 -3.77
N TYR A 159 5.62 5.11 -4.32
CA TYR A 159 6.07 5.69 -5.58
C TYR A 159 7.32 6.54 -5.37
N VAL A 160 8.30 6.38 -6.25
CA VAL A 160 9.53 7.17 -6.25
C VAL A 160 9.84 7.63 -7.67
N GLU A 161 9.76 8.93 -7.87
CA GLU A 161 10.28 9.58 -9.07
C GLU A 161 11.81 9.67 -9.00
N ASP A 162 12.48 9.36 -10.10
CA ASP A 162 13.93 9.49 -10.22
C ASP A 162 14.28 10.26 -11.49
N ALA A 163 14.83 11.46 -11.32
CA ALA A 163 15.24 12.33 -12.43
C ALA A 163 16.33 11.72 -13.34
N GLY A 164 16.94 10.60 -12.97
CA GLY A 164 17.86 9.83 -13.80
C GLY A 164 17.19 8.88 -14.76
N LEU A 165 15.88 8.64 -14.61
CA LEU A 165 15.11 7.77 -15.48
C LEU A 165 14.51 8.56 -16.66
N PRO A 166 14.23 7.89 -17.79
CA PRO A 166 13.41 8.44 -18.86
C PRO A 166 12.01 8.82 -18.40
N ASP A 167 11.37 9.78 -19.09
CA ASP A 167 9.97 10.13 -18.87
C ASP A 167 9.07 8.87 -18.98
N GLY A 168 8.14 8.70 -18.07
CA GLY A 168 7.24 7.54 -17.97
C GLY A 168 7.88 6.31 -17.29
N GLN A 169 9.08 6.46 -16.74
CA GLN A 169 9.69 5.46 -15.89
C GLN A 169 9.83 5.96 -14.45
N TYR A 170 9.61 5.07 -13.48
CA TYR A 170 9.71 5.34 -12.04
C TYR A 170 9.84 4.04 -11.23
N TYR A 171 10.17 4.18 -9.96
CA TYR A 171 10.23 3.03 -9.07
C TYR A 171 8.97 2.91 -8.20
N LEU A 172 8.58 1.66 -7.95
CA LEU A 172 7.67 1.29 -6.87
C LEU A 172 8.39 0.36 -5.93
N TYR A 173 8.51 0.69 -4.64
CA TYR A 173 8.98 -0.26 -3.66
C TYR A 173 7.88 -0.63 -2.66
N MET A 174 7.98 -1.79 -2.04
CA MET A 174 6.95 -2.32 -1.17
C MET A 174 7.45 -3.37 -0.19
N PHE A 175 6.66 -3.58 0.85
CA PHE A 175 6.76 -4.78 1.67
C PHE A 175 5.92 -5.88 1.00
N ASN A 176 6.57 -6.88 0.42
CA ASN A 176 5.92 -8.08 -0.08
C ASN A 176 5.70 -9.05 1.10
N ASN A 177 4.47 -9.14 1.57
CA ASN A 177 4.11 -10.01 2.70
C ASN A 177 4.30 -11.49 2.37
N ASN A 178 4.37 -11.84 1.08
CA ASN A 178 4.52 -13.21 0.59
C ASN A 178 3.40 -14.11 1.11
N ILE A 179 2.17 -13.60 1.10
CA ILE A 179 0.98 -14.34 1.51
C ILE A 179 -0.01 -14.43 0.36
N GLY A 180 -0.49 -15.63 0.08
CA GLY A 180 -1.51 -15.93 -0.91
C GLY A 180 -2.80 -16.35 -0.22
N VAL A 181 -3.63 -15.36 0.15
CA VAL A 181 -4.95 -15.58 0.74
C VAL A 181 -5.90 -14.50 0.24
N SER A 182 -6.98 -14.90 -0.41
CA SER A 182 -8.12 -14.07 -0.72
C SER A 182 -9.33 -14.54 0.05
N GLN A 183 -9.87 -13.71 0.93
CA GLN A 183 -11.08 -14.05 1.70
C GLN A 183 -12.33 -13.99 0.82
N SER A 184 -12.35 -13.05 -0.12
CA SER A 184 -13.46 -12.85 -1.05
C SER A 184 -13.45 -13.80 -2.26
N ARG A 185 -12.35 -14.54 -2.46
CA ARG A 185 -12.16 -15.52 -3.51
C ARG A 185 -11.42 -16.75 -2.99
N PRO A 186 -12.00 -17.47 -2.01
CA PRO A 186 -11.32 -18.54 -1.26
C PRO A 186 -11.00 -19.78 -2.08
N GLU A 187 -11.60 -19.94 -3.28
CA GLU A 187 -11.34 -21.05 -4.19
C GLU A 187 -10.07 -20.86 -5.03
N TYR A 188 -9.49 -19.64 -5.05
CA TYR A 188 -8.30 -19.38 -5.84
C TYR A 188 -7.04 -19.93 -5.14
N ASP A 189 -6.31 -20.80 -5.84
CA ASP A 189 -5.07 -21.39 -5.32
C ASP A 189 -3.85 -20.54 -5.66
N TRP A 190 -3.50 -19.66 -4.72
CA TRP A 190 -2.32 -18.81 -4.84
C TRP A 190 -1.01 -19.60 -4.95
N ALA A 191 -0.94 -20.82 -4.40
CA ALA A 191 0.29 -21.62 -4.43
C ALA A 191 0.60 -22.18 -5.82
N GLU A 192 -0.41 -22.28 -6.69
CA GLU A 192 -0.20 -22.61 -8.10
C GLU A 192 0.29 -21.39 -8.90
N ALA A 193 -0.03 -20.17 -8.46
CA ALA A 193 0.25 -18.93 -9.19
C ALA A 193 1.55 -18.21 -8.73
N ILE A 194 1.89 -18.33 -7.45
CA ILE A 194 3.08 -17.68 -6.85
C ILE A 194 3.94 -18.73 -6.15
N GLU A 195 5.14 -18.92 -6.64
CA GLU A 195 6.08 -19.88 -6.07
C GLU A 195 6.45 -19.55 -4.63
N ASN A 196 6.40 -20.53 -3.72
CA ASN A 196 6.72 -20.41 -2.30
C ASN A 196 5.88 -19.39 -1.51
N VAL A 197 4.73 -18.95 -2.02
CA VAL A 197 3.81 -18.09 -1.29
C VAL A 197 3.29 -18.79 -0.02
N GLN A 198 3.14 -18.04 1.04
CA GLN A 198 2.65 -18.57 2.32
C GLN A 198 1.11 -18.52 2.35
N SER A 199 0.50 -19.47 3.04
CA SER A 199 -0.98 -19.54 3.17
C SER A 199 -1.47 -19.20 4.59
N LYS A 200 -0.56 -18.96 5.52
CA LYS A 200 -0.90 -18.66 6.91
C LYS A 200 -0.29 -17.33 7.34
N PRO A 201 -1.09 -16.38 7.83
CA PRO A 201 -0.59 -15.06 8.19
C PRO A 201 0.37 -15.05 9.40
N TYR A 202 0.27 -16.06 10.25
CA TYR A 202 1.04 -16.15 11.52
C TYR A 202 2.26 -17.06 11.43
N GLU A 203 2.35 -17.88 10.38
CA GLU A 203 3.36 -18.90 10.21
C GLU A 203 3.88 -18.86 8.78
N GLY A 204 5.10 -18.41 8.60
CA GLY A 204 5.76 -18.36 7.30
C GLY A 204 7.27 -18.33 7.44
N THR A 205 7.95 -18.42 6.31
CA THR A 205 9.41 -18.46 6.27
C THR A 205 10.02 -17.09 6.11
N THR A 206 9.53 -16.30 5.15
CA THR A 206 10.09 -15.00 4.82
C THR A 206 9.05 -14.11 4.15
N SER A 207 9.13 -12.81 4.41
CA SER A 207 8.60 -11.73 3.59
C SER A 207 9.77 -11.06 2.87
N MET A 208 9.51 -10.14 1.94
CA MET A 208 10.57 -9.52 1.16
C MET A 208 10.36 -8.01 1.03
N TYR A 209 11.45 -7.28 0.94
CA TYR A 209 11.47 -5.99 0.28
C TYR A 209 11.46 -6.23 -1.24
N TYR A 210 10.64 -5.52 -1.98
CA TYR A 210 10.64 -5.49 -3.43
C TYR A 210 10.71 -4.07 -3.95
N LYS A 211 11.50 -3.88 -5.03
CA LYS A 211 11.54 -2.63 -5.79
C LYS A 211 11.38 -2.93 -7.27
N TYR A 212 10.33 -2.39 -7.85
CA TYR A 212 10.06 -2.49 -9.28
C TYR A 212 10.49 -1.23 -10.01
N LEU A 213 11.04 -1.38 -11.21
CA LEU A 213 11.07 -0.35 -12.23
C LEU A 213 9.83 -0.53 -13.10
N VAL A 214 9.00 0.49 -13.18
CA VAL A 214 7.85 0.55 -14.08
C VAL A 214 8.23 1.37 -15.30
N ASP A 215 7.88 0.90 -16.50
CA ASP A 215 8.00 1.61 -17.76
C ASP A 215 6.62 1.66 -18.44
N GLU A 216 5.92 2.78 -18.26
CA GLU A 216 4.58 3.00 -18.83
C GLU A 216 4.61 3.05 -20.36
N ASN A 217 5.70 3.56 -20.95
CA ASN A 217 5.83 3.64 -22.39
C ASN A 217 5.99 2.27 -23.06
N ALA A 218 6.68 1.36 -22.38
CA ALA A 218 6.84 -0.02 -22.82
C ALA A 218 5.68 -0.93 -22.38
N GLY A 219 4.89 -0.50 -21.41
CA GLY A 219 3.84 -1.31 -20.79
C GLY A 219 4.40 -2.47 -19.96
N THR A 220 5.55 -2.27 -19.29
CA THR A 220 6.28 -3.33 -18.57
C THR A 220 6.66 -2.94 -17.16
N TYR A 221 6.95 -3.94 -16.33
CA TYR A 221 7.62 -3.76 -15.04
C TYR A 221 8.65 -4.85 -14.79
N GLU A 222 9.72 -4.54 -14.04
CA GLU A 222 10.77 -5.48 -13.68
C GLU A 222 11.18 -5.33 -12.21
N LEU A 223 11.61 -6.44 -11.60
CA LEU A 223 12.17 -6.43 -10.25
C LEU A 223 13.64 -6.02 -10.33
N VAL A 224 13.96 -4.84 -9.81
CA VAL A 224 15.33 -4.30 -9.85
C VAL A 224 16.08 -4.47 -8.55
N ASP A 225 15.36 -4.70 -7.44
CA ASP A 225 15.95 -4.95 -6.14
C ASP A 225 15.03 -5.77 -5.23
N SER A 226 15.60 -6.68 -4.42
CA SER A 226 14.86 -7.46 -3.44
C SER A 226 15.78 -8.09 -2.39
N PHE A 227 15.27 -8.21 -1.17
CA PHE A 227 15.93 -8.97 -0.11
C PHE A 227 14.93 -9.52 0.90
N ASP A 228 15.34 -10.59 1.57
CA ASP A 228 14.54 -11.28 2.58
C ASP A 228 14.47 -10.50 3.88
N VAL A 229 13.27 -10.47 4.48
CA VAL A 229 13.02 -9.86 5.78
C VAL A 229 12.21 -10.82 6.67
N PRO A 230 12.16 -10.61 7.99
CA PRO A 230 11.35 -11.45 8.86
C PRO A 230 9.90 -11.53 8.40
N TYR A 231 9.32 -12.74 8.42
CA TYR A 231 7.98 -12.98 7.92
C TYR A 231 6.92 -12.16 8.67
N SER A 232 6.06 -11.53 7.91
CA SER A 232 4.87 -10.82 8.39
C SER A 232 3.76 -10.94 7.36
N GLY A 233 2.77 -11.82 7.60
CA GLY A 233 1.70 -12.10 6.63
C GLY A 233 0.72 -10.95 6.42
N TYR A 234 0.65 -9.99 7.36
CA TYR A 234 -0.19 -8.79 7.26
C TYR A 234 0.58 -7.57 7.74
N VAL A 235 0.03 -6.38 7.46
CA VAL A 235 0.58 -5.08 7.84
C VAL A 235 2.00 -4.91 7.34
N SER A 236 2.84 -4.12 8.04
CA SER A 236 4.25 -3.92 7.71
C SER A 236 4.50 -2.74 6.81
N SER A 237 5.72 -2.26 6.84
CA SER A 237 6.14 -1.14 6.00
C SER A 237 7.61 -1.23 5.62
N VAL A 238 7.94 -0.56 4.54
CA VAL A 238 9.30 -0.28 4.12
C VAL A 238 9.44 1.20 3.83
N GLN A 239 10.63 1.73 4.00
CA GLN A 239 10.97 3.11 3.68
C GLN A 239 12.41 3.16 3.18
N ASP A 240 12.59 3.45 1.89
CA ASP A 240 13.91 3.76 1.36
C ASP A 240 14.37 5.13 1.85
N MET A 241 15.59 5.17 2.33
CA MET A 241 16.34 6.35 2.71
C MET A 241 17.51 6.51 1.74
N GLU A 242 18.25 7.60 1.83
CA GLU A 242 19.38 7.86 0.93
C GLU A 242 20.41 6.72 0.87
N HIS A 243 20.68 6.07 2.03
CA HIS A 243 21.70 5.01 2.15
C HIS A 243 21.22 3.76 2.90
N ASN A 244 20.00 3.74 3.37
CA ASN A 244 19.47 2.65 4.20
C ASN A 244 18.01 2.39 3.84
N THR A 245 17.56 1.17 4.09
CA THR A 245 16.14 0.83 4.06
C THR A 245 15.65 0.51 5.47
N VAL A 246 14.60 1.19 5.91
CA VAL A 246 13.89 0.86 7.16
C VAL A 246 12.79 -0.13 6.86
N VAL A 247 12.77 -1.25 7.56
CA VAL A 247 11.78 -2.32 7.39
C VAL A 247 11.08 -2.59 8.71
N ASP A 248 9.75 -2.63 8.68
CA ASP A 248 8.90 -3.12 9.76
C ASP A 248 8.23 -4.42 9.34
N SER A 249 8.61 -5.52 9.98
CA SER A 249 7.90 -6.79 9.93
C SER A 249 6.89 -6.82 11.08
N GLY A 250 5.81 -6.09 10.89
CA GLY A 250 4.91 -5.65 11.97
C GLY A 250 4.24 -6.79 12.72
N PHE A 251 3.91 -7.88 12.02
CA PHE A 251 3.33 -9.06 12.62
C PHE A 251 4.33 -9.83 13.48
N ALA A 252 5.62 -9.82 13.09
CA ALA A 252 6.69 -10.38 13.91
C ALA A 252 7.03 -9.47 15.12
N GLY A 253 6.65 -8.19 15.07
CA GLY A 253 7.03 -7.19 16.07
C GLY A 253 8.51 -6.84 16.00
N ILE A 254 9.08 -6.88 14.80
CA ILE A 254 10.50 -6.66 14.51
C ILE A 254 10.60 -5.55 13.48
N PHE A 255 11.42 -4.54 13.77
CA PHE A 255 11.76 -3.53 12.77
C PHE A 255 13.27 -3.22 12.83
N GLY A 256 13.83 -2.80 11.71
CA GLY A 256 15.27 -2.58 11.60
C GLY A 256 15.67 -1.71 10.41
N GLU A 257 16.96 -1.44 10.34
CA GLU A 257 17.61 -0.76 9.22
C GLU A 257 18.58 -1.71 8.53
N TYR A 258 18.58 -1.65 7.21
CA TYR A 258 19.47 -2.39 6.32
C TYR A 258 20.28 -1.39 5.51
N ASP A 259 21.56 -1.70 5.22
CA ASP A 259 22.42 -0.89 4.35
C ASP A 259 22.16 -1.17 2.85
N GLU A 260 22.94 -0.51 1.99
CA GLU A 260 22.83 -0.65 0.53
C GLU A 260 23.19 -2.06 0.03
N GLU A 261 23.93 -2.84 0.80
CA GLU A 261 24.24 -4.27 0.55
C GLU A 261 23.25 -5.21 1.23
N HIS A 262 22.12 -4.69 1.73
CA HIS A 262 21.05 -5.41 2.45
C HIS A 262 21.52 -6.10 3.75
N GLN A 263 22.63 -5.61 4.34
CA GLN A 263 23.09 -6.10 5.62
C GLN A 263 22.35 -5.38 6.76
N LEU A 264 21.91 -6.15 7.74
CA LEU A 264 21.22 -5.61 8.90
C LEU A 264 22.17 -4.74 9.73
N ILE A 265 21.92 -3.42 9.78
CA ILE A 265 22.68 -2.47 10.61
C ILE A 265 22.24 -2.57 12.08
N ARG A 266 20.91 -2.55 12.30
CA ARG A 266 20.32 -2.64 13.64
C ARG A 266 18.89 -3.15 13.55
N GLN A 267 18.48 -3.82 14.62
CA GLN A 267 17.13 -4.37 14.76
C GLN A 267 16.58 -4.03 16.13
N PHE A 268 15.27 -3.81 16.16
CA PHE A 268 14.49 -3.63 17.37
C PHE A 268 13.40 -4.69 17.42
N THR A 269 13.12 -5.17 18.62
CA THR A 269 11.97 -6.03 18.89
C THR A 269 11.05 -5.28 19.83
N MET A 270 9.77 -5.22 19.50
CA MET A 270 8.77 -4.55 20.30
C MET A 270 7.76 -5.56 20.86
N GLU A 271 7.54 -5.49 22.17
CA GLU A 271 6.43 -6.21 22.77
C GLU A 271 5.11 -5.58 22.33
N LYS A 272 4.20 -6.40 21.83
CA LYS A 272 2.96 -5.96 21.21
C LYS A 272 1.80 -6.89 21.54
N GLU A 273 0.59 -6.35 21.62
CA GLU A 273 -0.62 -7.17 21.81
C GLU A 273 -1.12 -7.78 20.49
N LYS A 274 -1.00 -7.04 19.37
CA LYS A 274 -1.43 -7.49 18.04
C LYS A 274 -0.29 -7.41 17.02
N PHE A 275 -0.03 -6.21 16.48
CA PHE A 275 0.98 -5.97 15.46
C PHE A 275 1.47 -4.52 15.53
N ILE A 276 2.59 -4.21 14.84
CA ILE A 276 3.03 -2.87 14.49
C ILE A 276 2.52 -2.62 13.08
N TYR A 277 1.80 -1.52 12.85
CA TYR A 277 1.24 -1.27 11.54
C TYR A 277 2.27 -0.72 10.56
N ARG A 278 3.02 0.32 10.98
CA ARG A 278 4.08 0.98 10.21
C ARG A 278 5.16 1.52 11.13
N VAL A 279 6.40 1.50 10.64
CA VAL A 279 7.55 2.18 11.27
C VAL A 279 8.21 3.05 10.21
N PHE A 280 8.33 4.34 10.50
CA PHE A 280 9.06 5.29 9.67
C PHE A 280 10.12 6.01 10.47
N LYS A 281 11.21 6.33 9.81
CA LYS A 281 12.29 7.17 10.34
C LYS A 281 12.14 8.57 9.77
N TYR A 282 12.17 9.54 10.64
CA TYR A 282 12.09 10.96 10.27
C TYR A 282 13.34 11.70 10.69
N ASP A 283 13.80 12.63 9.85
CA ASP A 283 14.76 13.63 10.23
C ASP A 283 14.03 14.85 10.83
N PHE A 284 14.26 15.08 12.11
CA PHE A 284 13.68 16.20 12.83
C PHE A 284 14.54 17.46 12.81
N GLU A 285 15.77 17.45 12.27
CA GLU A 285 16.66 18.61 12.26
C GLU A 285 16.09 19.77 11.43
N GLY A 286 15.49 19.47 10.28
CA GLY A 286 14.83 20.46 9.42
C GLY A 286 13.47 20.92 9.92
N ALA A 287 12.68 20.04 10.48
CA ALA A 287 11.28 20.29 10.85
C ALA A 287 11.11 20.97 12.22
N VAL A 288 12.06 20.81 13.13
CA VAL A 288 11.94 21.20 14.53
C VAL A 288 12.88 22.37 14.90
N GLY A 289 13.57 22.95 13.96
CA GLY A 289 14.52 24.05 14.08
C GLY A 289 14.63 24.68 15.47
N LYS A 290 15.26 24.02 16.45
CA LYS A 290 15.59 24.44 17.80
C LYS A 290 15.11 23.58 18.98
N TYR A 291 14.38 22.47 18.77
CA TYR A 291 14.10 21.57 19.88
C TYR A 291 15.17 20.45 19.90
N GLN A 292 16.25 20.69 20.64
CA GLN A 292 17.08 19.60 21.13
C GLN A 292 16.20 18.77 22.05
N PHE A 293 15.86 17.54 21.67
CA PHE A 293 15.45 16.54 22.64
C PHE A 293 16.66 16.33 23.55
N LEU A 294 16.64 16.96 24.71
CA LEU A 294 17.64 16.69 25.74
C LEU A 294 17.44 15.21 26.12
N ALA A 295 18.37 14.37 25.69
CA ALA A 295 18.48 13.04 26.27
C ALA A 295 18.54 13.21 27.81
N PRO A 296 17.83 12.39 28.59
CA PRO A 296 17.95 12.46 30.04
C PRO A 296 19.43 12.32 30.37
N LYS A 297 19.97 13.27 31.08
CA LYS A 297 21.32 13.17 31.61
C LYS A 297 21.36 11.97 32.53
N SER A 298 22.17 10.98 32.18
CA SER A 298 22.51 9.83 33.01
C SER A 298 23.01 10.25 34.39
#